data_96f8b71436f596beb60b46fe18280122
#
_entry.id   96f8b71436f596beb60b46fe18280122
#
_cell.length_a   1.000
_cell.length_b   1.000
_cell.length_c   1.000
_cell.angle_alpha   90.00
_cell.angle_beta   90.00
_cell.angle_gamma   90.00
#
_symmetry.space_group_name_H-M   'P 1'
#
loop_
_entity.id
_entity.type
_entity.pdbx_description
1 polymer ?
#
loop_
_entity_poly.entity_id
_entity_poly.type
_entity_poly.pdbx_seq_one_letter_code
_entity_poly.pdbx_strand_id
1 'polypeptide(L)'
;RASRPLGEGKMSCSDCHNPHGTVGPKLLTKNSVTDTCYTCHAEKRGPFLWEHQPVSEDCSICHTPHGSSMAPLLKQRTPWLCQDCHTGDHAAQVNSGANLAGGAVSTVNGNFPLANAPARAQLGARNCLNCHVLVHGSNHPGGAKYFR
;
A
#
# COMPACT_ATOMS: atom_id res chain seq x y z
N ARG A 1 11.02 -7.82 -12.11
CA ARG A 1 12.28 -7.09 -11.92
C ARG A 1 12.19 -6.35 -10.60
N ALA A 2 13.13 -6.58 -9.69
CA ALA A 2 13.18 -5.84 -8.44
C ALA A 2 13.47 -4.35 -8.74
N SER A 3 12.72 -3.44 -8.15
CA SER A 3 13.05 -2.03 -8.14
C SER A 3 13.99 -1.77 -6.97
N ARG A 4 15.16 -1.20 -7.25
CA ARG A 4 16.19 -0.88 -6.26
C ARG A 4 16.70 0.54 -6.51
N PRO A 5 15.97 1.57 -6.05
CA PRO A 5 16.32 2.95 -6.36
C PRO A 5 17.76 3.32 -5.98
N LEU A 6 18.24 2.79 -4.86
CA LEU A 6 19.63 2.97 -4.41
C LEU A 6 20.64 2.32 -5.39
N GLY A 7 20.38 1.07 -5.78
CA GLY A 7 21.23 0.35 -6.73
C GLY A 7 21.16 0.88 -8.17
N GLU A 8 20.10 1.61 -8.50
CA GLU A 8 19.88 2.26 -9.79
C GLU A 8 20.38 3.71 -9.83
N GLY A 9 20.99 4.19 -8.74
CA GLY A 9 21.51 5.56 -8.65
C GLY A 9 20.45 6.66 -8.66
N LYS A 10 19.20 6.32 -8.39
CA LYS A 10 18.10 7.30 -8.36
C LYS A 10 18.04 8.08 -7.05
N MET A 11 18.64 7.55 -6.00
CA MET A 11 18.78 8.17 -4.69
C MET A 11 19.98 7.61 -3.96
N SER A 12 20.44 8.33 -2.96
CA SER A 12 21.54 7.95 -2.05
C SER A 12 21.03 7.74 -0.63
N CYS A 13 21.82 7.09 0.22
CA CYS A 13 21.48 6.90 1.63
C CYS A 13 21.29 8.25 2.34
N SER A 14 22.11 9.24 2.00
CA SER A 14 22.12 10.59 2.61
C SER A 14 20.89 11.44 2.24
N ASP A 15 20.12 11.07 1.22
CA ASP A 15 18.89 11.78 0.89
C ASP A 15 17.82 11.60 1.98
N CYS A 16 17.91 10.49 2.70
CA CYS A 16 16.96 10.14 3.76
C CYS A 16 17.61 10.07 5.15
N HIS A 17 18.88 9.65 5.25
CA HIS A 17 19.54 9.38 6.51
C HIS A 17 20.72 10.35 6.76
N ASN A 18 20.85 10.76 8.03
CA ASN A 18 22.07 11.45 8.49
C ASN A 18 22.79 10.56 9.51
N PRO A 19 23.96 9.98 9.15
CA PRO A 19 24.70 9.07 10.02
C PRO A 19 25.30 9.75 11.26
N HIS A 20 25.40 11.08 11.26
CA HIS A 20 25.91 11.86 12.40
C HIS A 20 24.86 12.11 13.48
N GLY A 21 23.62 11.67 13.29
CA GLY A 21 22.54 11.80 14.25
C GLY A 21 21.41 12.69 13.77
N THR A 22 20.21 12.38 14.23
CA THR A 22 18.99 13.13 13.95
C THR A 22 18.02 12.97 15.13
N VAL A 23 16.97 13.79 15.15
CA VAL A 23 15.84 13.62 16.06
C VAL A 23 14.83 12.61 15.53
N GLY A 24 14.89 12.28 14.25
CA GLY A 24 14.00 11.34 13.59
C GLY A 24 14.34 9.88 13.88
N PRO A 25 13.37 8.97 13.71
CA PRO A 25 13.59 7.54 13.87
C PRO A 25 14.58 7.02 12.80
N LYS A 26 15.35 5.98 13.15
CA LYS A 26 16.26 5.31 12.21
C LYS A 26 17.25 6.25 11.51
N LEU A 27 17.68 7.31 12.19
CA LEU A 27 18.54 8.36 11.66
C LEU A 27 17.97 9.09 10.42
N LEU A 28 16.65 9.17 10.30
CA LEU A 28 16.01 9.92 9.23
C LEU A 28 16.20 11.42 9.43
N THR A 29 16.39 12.14 8.34
CA THR A 29 16.60 13.61 8.34
C THR A 29 15.36 14.39 8.77
N LYS A 30 14.19 13.76 8.79
CA LYS A 30 12.92 14.34 9.23
C LYS A 30 12.38 13.60 10.46
N ASN A 31 11.34 14.16 11.08
CA ASN A 31 10.79 13.66 12.33
C ASN A 31 10.01 12.34 12.15
N SER A 32 9.58 12.03 10.94
CA SER A 32 8.87 10.79 10.62
C SER A 32 9.32 10.19 9.28
N VAL A 33 8.97 8.92 9.06
CA VAL A 33 9.14 8.25 7.76
C VAL A 33 8.36 9.02 6.68
N THR A 34 7.11 9.34 6.97
CA THR A 34 6.20 10.02 6.05
C THR A 34 6.70 11.39 5.65
N ASP A 35 7.20 12.20 6.61
CA ASP A 35 7.79 13.51 6.30
C ASP A 35 9.06 13.40 5.45
N THR A 36 9.85 12.35 5.67
CA THR A 36 11.03 12.07 4.84
C THR A 36 10.61 11.77 3.40
N CYS A 37 9.59 10.95 3.20
CA CYS A 37 9.08 10.61 1.87
C CYS A 37 8.50 11.84 1.16
N TYR A 38 7.79 12.71 1.88
CA TYR A 38 7.19 13.94 1.31
C TYR A 38 8.22 14.95 0.82
N THR A 39 9.48 14.82 1.18
CA THR A 39 10.54 15.68 0.61
C THR A 39 10.61 15.57 -0.92
N CYS A 40 10.34 14.37 -1.46
CA CYS A 40 10.32 14.11 -2.90
C CYS A 40 8.91 13.81 -3.44
N HIS A 41 8.03 13.29 -2.58
CA HIS A 41 6.65 12.87 -2.94
C HIS A 41 5.60 13.81 -2.35
N ALA A 42 5.79 15.12 -2.52
CA ALA A 42 4.89 16.13 -2.00
C ALA A 42 3.44 15.96 -2.48
N GLU A 43 3.25 15.40 -3.69
CA GLU A 43 1.94 15.14 -4.28
C GLU A 43 1.12 14.09 -3.52
N LYS A 44 1.76 13.31 -2.64
CA LYS A 44 1.07 12.32 -1.79
C LYS A 44 0.67 12.84 -0.41
N ARG A 45 1.09 14.07 -0.11
CA ARG A 45 0.83 14.70 1.20
C ARG A 45 -0.60 15.15 1.37
N GLY A 46 -1.25 15.56 0.29
CA GLY A 46 -2.54 16.23 0.36
C GLY A 46 -2.39 17.73 0.60
N PRO A 47 -3.39 18.39 1.21
CA PRO A 47 -4.56 17.79 1.88
C PRO A 47 -5.54 17.16 0.90
N PHE A 48 -6.13 16.04 1.32
CA PHE A 48 -7.21 15.39 0.59
C PHE A 48 -8.52 15.51 1.38
N LEU A 49 -9.65 15.60 0.66
CA LEU A 49 -10.98 15.53 1.29
C LEU A 49 -11.23 14.14 1.90
N TRP A 50 -10.67 13.12 1.27
CA TRP A 50 -10.78 11.72 1.67
C TRP A 50 -9.38 11.16 1.82
N GLU A 51 -8.89 11.15 3.05
CA GLU A 51 -7.59 10.61 3.39
C GLU A 51 -7.68 9.11 3.64
N HIS A 52 -6.69 8.37 3.15
CA HIS A 52 -6.52 6.97 3.49
C HIS A 52 -5.57 6.90 4.69
N GLN A 53 -6.10 6.56 5.84
CA GLN A 53 -5.41 6.64 7.12
C GLN A 53 -4.00 6.03 7.12
N PRO A 54 -3.74 4.82 6.61
CA PRO A 54 -2.38 4.25 6.60
C PRO A 54 -1.36 5.10 5.83
N VAL A 55 -1.82 5.89 4.85
CA VAL A 55 -0.94 6.77 4.06
C VAL A 55 -0.48 7.97 4.88
N SER A 56 -1.37 8.54 5.69
CA SER A 56 -1.02 9.65 6.58
C SER A 56 -0.19 9.18 7.80
N GLU A 57 -0.32 7.93 8.21
CA GLU A 57 0.42 7.38 9.35
C GLU A 57 1.88 7.04 9.00
N ASP A 58 2.12 6.12 8.08
CA ASP A 58 3.47 5.69 7.72
C ASP A 58 3.51 5.05 6.32
N CYS A 59 4.25 5.65 5.41
CA CYS A 59 4.46 5.14 4.05
C CYS A 59 5.05 3.71 4.06
N SER A 60 5.84 3.37 5.09
CA SER A 60 6.43 2.05 5.21
C SER A 60 5.44 0.95 5.62
N ILE A 61 4.16 1.26 5.87
CA ILE A 61 3.12 0.23 6.00
C ILE A 61 3.02 -0.56 4.68
N CYS A 62 3.04 0.13 3.56
CA CYS A 62 2.88 -0.46 2.23
C CYS A 62 4.18 -0.58 1.43
N HIS A 63 5.14 0.31 1.63
CA HIS A 63 6.34 0.44 0.81
C HIS A 63 7.63 0.02 1.52
N THR A 64 8.60 -0.48 0.73
CA THR A 64 9.98 -0.77 1.18
C THR A 64 10.96 0.13 0.41
N PRO A 65 11.42 1.25 1.02
CA PRO A 65 12.20 2.27 0.30
C PRO A 65 13.56 1.78 -0.20
N HIS A 66 14.15 0.78 0.45
CA HIS A 66 15.45 0.24 0.07
C HIS A 66 15.39 -0.71 -1.13
N GLY A 67 14.20 -1.09 -1.57
CA GLY A 67 13.97 -1.95 -2.72
C GLY A 67 12.93 -3.02 -2.48
N SER A 68 12.26 -3.43 -3.54
CA SER A 68 11.27 -4.50 -3.54
C SER A 68 11.24 -5.23 -4.86
N SER A 69 10.86 -6.50 -4.83
CA SER A 69 10.53 -7.27 -6.03
C SER A 69 9.16 -6.90 -6.60
N MET A 70 8.36 -6.13 -5.86
CA MET A 70 7.01 -5.70 -6.23
C MET A 70 7.02 -4.22 -6.59
N ALA A 71 6.60 -3.87 -7.80
CA ALA A 71 6.44 -2.48 -8.20
C ALA A 71 5.14 -1.90 -7.62
N PRO A 72 5.09 -0.64 -7.22
CA PRO A 72 6.16 0.34 -7.02
C PRO A 72 6.73 0.29 -5.59
N LEU A 73 7.68 -0.57 -5.33
CA LEU A 73 8.31 -0.78 -4.01
C LEU A 73 7.34 -1.32 -2.94
N LEU A 74 6.34 -2.08 -3.31
CA LEU A 74 5.37 -2.63 -2.37
C LEU A 74 5.98 -3.78 -1.54
N LYS A 75 5.54 -3.91 -0.30
CA LYS A 75 5.89 -5.03 0.58
C LYS A 75 5.34 -6.36 0.08
N GLN A 76 4.13 -6.32 -0.44
CA GLN A 76 3.40 -7.46 -0.97
C GLN A 76 2.75 -7.10 -2.30
N ARG A 77 2.44 -8.14 -3.07
CA ARG A 77 1.65 -7.99 -4.29
C ARG A 77 0.20 -7.66 -3.93
N THR A 78 -0.40 -6.73 -4.66
CA THR A 78 -1.85 -6.57 -4.64
C THR A 78 -2.54 -7.78 -5.32
N PRO A 79 -3.69 -8.27 -4.85
CA PRO A 79 -4.57 -7.67 -3.83
C PRO A 79 -4.17 -7.98 -2.37
N TRP A 80 -3.22 -8.88 -2.10
CA TRP A 80 -2.91 -9.34 -0.73
C TRP A 80 -2.50 -8.20 0.19
N LEU A 81 -1.71 -7.23 -0.28
CA LEU A 81 -1.35 -6.06 0.51
C LEU A 81 -2.59 -5.30 1.02
N CYS A 82 -3.60 -5.17 0.18
CA CYS A 82 -4.85 -4.50 0.57
C CYS A 82 -5.65 -5.35 1.58
N GLN A 83 -5.62 -6.66 1.40
CA GLN A 83 -6.34 -7.62 2.23
C GLN A 83 -5.72 -7.83 3.61
N ASP A 84 -4.52 -7.33 3.88
CA ASP A 84 -3.98 -7.28 5.25
C ASP A 84 -4.90 -6.48 6.18
N CYS A 85 -5.68 -5.54 5.65
CA CYS A 85 -6.61 -4.71 6.40
C CYS A 85 -8.06 -4.79 5.89
N HIS A 86 -8.26 -4.92 4.57
CA HIS A 86 -9.57 -4.90 3.93
C HIS A 86 -10.08 -6.33 3.68
N THR A 87 -11.02 -6.77 4.50
CA THR A 87 -11.56 -8.14 4.47
C THR A 87 -13.07 -8.18 4.22
N GLY A 88 -13.74 -7.04 4.34
CA GLY A 88 -15.18 -6.92 4.13
C GLY A 88 -15.59 -6.78 2.67
N ASP A 89 -16.90 -6.72 2.44
CA ASP A 89 -17.55 -6.50 1.15
C ASP A 89 -17.02 -7.45 0.05
N HIS A 90 -16.57 -6.89 -1.06
CA HIS A 90 -16.01 -7.64 -2.17
C HIS A 90 -14.51 -7.93 -2.07
N ALA A 91 -13.83 -7.44 -1.04
CA ALA A 91 -12.37 -7.61 -0.90
C ALA A 91 -11.98 -9.10 -0.80
N ALA A 92 -12.73 -9.90 -0.06
CA ALA A 92 -12.53 -11.35 0.01
C ALA A 92 -12.86 -12.07 -1.30
N GLN A 93 -13.73 -11.51 -2.13
CA GLN A 93 -14.19 -12.13 -3.38
C GLN A 93 -13.16 -12.05 -4.52
N VAL A 94 -12.18 -11.18 -4.42
CA VAL A 94 -11.12 -11.02 -5.43
C VAL A 94 -10.28 -12.30 -5.55
N ASN A 95 -10.07 -13.02 -4.46
CA ASN A 95 -9.31 -14.27 -4.44
C ASN A 95 -10.15 -15.51 -4.72
N SER A 96 -11.46 -15.44 -4.48
CA SER A 96 -12.34 -16.62 -4.56
C SER A 96 -12.58 -17.11 -5.99
N GLY A 97 -12.29 -16.29 -7.01
CA GLY A 97 -12.37 -16.69 -8.41
C GLY A 97 -11.29 -17.67 -8.86
N ALA A 98 -10.34 -18.01 -8.03
CA ALA A 98 -9.17 -18.80 -8.40
C ALA A 98 -9.21 -20.24 -7.87
N ASN A 99 -10.35 -20.89 -7.76
CA ASN A 99 -10.43 -22.30 -7.33
C ASN A 99 -9.60 -22.67 -6.08
N LEU A 100 -9.33 -21.72 -5.22
CA LEU A 100 -8.69 -21.97 -3.93
C LEU A 100 -9.76 -22.53 -2.99
N ALA A 101 -10.14 -23.79 -3.30
CA ALA A 101 -11.14 -24.52 -2.53
C ALA A 101 -10.75 -24.54 -1.05
N GLY A 102 -11.61 -23.97 -0.22
CA GLY A 102 -11.48 -24.06 1.25
C GLY A 102 -10.35 -23.21 1.85
N GLY A 103 -9.79 -22.25 1.11
CA GLY A 103 -8.77 -21.35 1.65
C GLY A 103 -9.34 -20.28 2.56
N ALA A 104 -8.48 -19.68 3.36
CA ALA A 104 -8.76 -18.48 4.11
C ALA A 104 -7.72 -17.41 3.76
N VAL A 105 -8.12 -16.14 3.75
CA VAL A 105 -7.19 -15.02 3.70
C VAL A 105 -6.77 -14.75 5.14
N SER A 106 -5.48 -14.89 5.42
CA SER A 106 -4.90 -14.52 6.70
C SER A 106 -4.54 -13.03 6.65
N THR A 107 -5.10 -12.26 7.55
CA THR A 107 -4.84 -10.84 7.67
C THR A 107 -4.52 -10.47 9.11
N VAL A 108 -4.11 -9.23 9.34
CA VAL A 108 -3.91 -8.70 10.70
C VAL A 108 -5.18 -8.76 11.55
N ASN A 109 -6.35 -8.78 10.92
CA ASN A 109 -7.66 -8.85 11.57
C ASN A 109 -8.20 -10.29 11.70
N GLY A 110 -7.41 -11.31 11.34
CA GLY A 110 -7.77 -12.71 11.45
C GLY A 110 -7.86 -13.45 10.11
N ASN A 111 -8.35 -14.69 10.18
CA ASN A 111 -8.53 -15.53 9.01
C ASN A 111 -9.98 -15.47 8.53
N PHE A 112 -10.19 -15.12 7.28
CA PHE A 112 -11.50 -15.02 6.66
C PHE A 112 -11.69 -16.18 5.67
N PRO A 113 -12.65 -17.09 5.91
CA PRO A 113 -12.89 -18.20 5.01
C PRO A 113 -13.42 -17.71 3.67
N LEU A 114 -12.79 -18.16 2.59
CA LEU A 114 -13.19 -17.85 1.22
C LEU A 114 -14.38 -18.69 0.76
N ALA A 115 -14.70 -19.76 1.47
CA ALA A 115 -15.65 -20.80 1.05
C ALA A 115 -17.09 -20.29 0.84
N ASN A 116 -17.48 -19.19 1.46
CA ASN A 116 -18.84 -18.66 1.41
C ASN A 116 -18.98 -17.36 0.62
N ALA A 117 -17.90 -16.84 0.06
CA ALA A 117 -17.97 -15.65 -0.78
C ALA A 117 -18.30 -16.11 -2.21
N PRO A 118 -19.46 -15.73 -2.77
CA PRO A 118 -19.76 -16.10 -4.16
C PRO A 118 -18.71 -15.47 -5.07
N ALA A 119 -18.05 -16.32 -5.85
CA ALA A 119 -17.09 -15.86 -6.83
C ALA A 119 -17.82 -14.95 -7.85
N ARG A 120 -17.45 -13.67 -7.85
CA ARG A 120 -17.88 -12.76 -8.91
C ARG A 120 -16.84 -12.78 -10.01
N ALA A 121 -17.21 -13.25 -11.18
CA ALA A 121 -16.32 -13.32 -12.34
C ALA A 121 -15.66 -11.98 -12.68
N GLN A 122 -16.33 -10.86 -12.38
CA GLN A 122 -15.81 -9.53 -12.59
C GLN A 122 -14.68 -9.16 -11.60
N LEU A 123 -14.63 -9.81 -10.44
CA LEU A 123 -13.66 -9.53 -9.39
C LEU A 123 -12.55 -10.59 -9.30
N GLY A 124 -12.81 -11.77 -9.84
CA GLY A 124 -11.86 -12.88 -9.80
C GLY A 124 -10.51 -12.50 -10.40
N ALA A 125 -9.44 -12.77 -9.65
CA ALA A 125 -8.05 -12.50 -10.02
C ALA A 125 -7.74 -11.04 -10.41
N ARG A 126 -8.61 -10.07 -10.07
CA ARG A 126 -8.38 -8.67 -10.37
C ARG A 126 -7.63 -7.96 -9.25
N ASN A 127 -6.93 -6.91 -9.64
CA ASN A 127 -6.25 -6.03 -8.71
C ASN A 127 -7.22 -4.95 -8.20
N CYS A 128 -7.20 -4.68 -6.89
CA CYS A 128 -7.99 -3.61 -6.28
C CYS A 128 -7.73 -2.24 -6.95
N LEU A 129 -6.50 -2.01 -7.38
CA LEU A 129 -6.10 -0.77 -8.06
C LEU A 129 -6.70 -0.59 -9.46
N ASN A 130 -7.36 -1.60 -10.02
CA ASN A 130 -8.09 -1.43 -11.27
C ASN A 130 -9.30 -0.49 -11.12
N CYS A 131 -9.85 -0.41 -9.90
CA CYS A 131 -10.98 0.45 -9.56
C CYS A 131 -10.59 1.51 -8.53
N HIS A 132 -9.84 1.15 -7.48
CA HIS A 132 -9.44 2.01 -6.38
C HIS A 132 -8.05 2.63 -6.63
N VAL A 133 -7.94 3.52 -7.61
CA VAL A 133 -6.63 4.06 -8.05
C VAL A 133 -6.10 5.19 -7.17
N LEU A 134 -6.96 5.83 -6.38
CA LEU A 134 -6.62 7.00 -5.57
C LEU A 134 -6.31 6.63 -4.11
N VAL A 135 -5.64 5.51 -3.90
CA VAL A 135 -5.37 4.95 -2.55
C VAL A 135 -4.53 5.84 -1.64
N HIS A 136 -3.83 6.83 -2.18
CA HIS A 136 -3.08 7.79 -1.37
C HIS A 136 -3.93 8.94 -0.83
N GLY A 137 -5.18 9.04 -1.26
CA GLY A 137 -6.10 10.09 -0.91
C GLY A 137 -6.82 10.64 -2.15
N SER A 138 -7.99 11.20 -1.97
CA SER A 138 -8.84 11.65 -3.06
C SER A 138 -9.56 12.94 -2.74
N ASN A 139 -9.68 13.80 -3.74
CA ASN A 139 -10.59 14.96 -3.75
C ASN A 139 -11.81 14.70 -4.65
N HIS A 140 -11.96 13.47 -5.15
CA HIS A 140 -13.06 13.12 -6.04
C HIS A 140 -14.37 13.04 -5.26
N PRO A 141 -15.51 13.53 -5.83
CA PRO A 141 -16.81 13.49 -5.16
C PRO A 141 -17.34 12.07 -4.90
N GLY A 142 -16.74 11.05 -5.49
CA GLY A 142 -17.03 9.63 -5.20
C GLY A 142 -16.70 9.18 -3.77
N GLY A 143 -16.09 10.04 -2.98
CA GLY A 143 -15.85 9.82 -1.57
C GLY A 143 -14.67 8.90 -1.26
N ALA A 144 -14.68 8.34 -0.05
CA ALA A 144 -13.63 7.48 0.49
C ALA A 144 -13.51 6.10 -0.19
N LYS A 145 -14.16 5.89 -1.31
CA LYS A 145 -13.98 4.68 -2.12
C LYS A 145 -12.77 4.74 -3.05
N TYR A 146 -12.13 5.90 -3.15
CA TYR A 146 -10.90 6.11 -3.93
C TYR A 146 -11.01 5.68 -5.40
N PHE A 147 -12.17 5.79 -5.97
CA PHE A 147 -12.41 5.59 -7.40
C PHE A 147 -11.83 6.74 -8.23
N ARG A 148 -11.71 6.52 -9.55
CA ARG A 148 -11.39 7.58 -10.51
C ARG A 148 -12.47 8.64 -10.53
#